data_98d051350cbd8f5e4f5f41a3449e3c77
#
_entry.id   98d051350cbd8f5e4f5f41a3449e3c77
#
_cell.length_a   1.000
_cell.length_b   1.000
_cell.length_c   1.000
_cell.angle_alpha   90.00
_cell.angle_beta   90.00
_cell.angle_gamma   90.00
#
_symmetry.space_group_name_H-M   'P 1'
#
loop_
_entity.id
_entity.type
_entity.pdbx_description
1 polymer ?
#
loop_
_entity_poly.entity_id
_entity_poly.type
_entity_poly.pdbx_seq_one_letter_code
_entity_poly.pdbx_strand_id
1 'polypeptide(L)'
;MYKPKSKFANNGTLSPEARLAQLKYDVKKKYGLTIEQVKELRKMPCEICGAFAKKMCIDHKIPRTYRGVLCQQCNVRLGWLERYCDTVLEYKERGPKNATSEI
;
A
#
# COMPACT_ATOMS: atom_id res chain seq x y z
N MET A 1 -24.40 16.56 1.88
CA MET A 1 -24.08 16.20 1.78
C MET A 1 -23.70 15.57 1.56
N TYR A 2 -23.78 15.45 1.89
CA TYR A 2 -23.42 14.70 1.85
C TYR A 2 -23.47 14.06 2.06
N LYS A 3 -23.81 13.80 2.43
CA LYS A 3 -23.94 13.10 2.75
C LYS A 3 -23.74 12.31 2.87
N PRO A 4 -23.88 12.34 3.12
CA PRO A 4 -23.65 11.47 3.40
C PRO A 4 -23.61 10.76 3.60
N LYS A 5 -23.83 10.61 3.97
CA LYS A 5 -23.77 9.96 4.20
C LYS A 5 -24.14 9.26 4.42
N SER A 6 -24.50 9.41 4.76
CA SER A 6 -24.79 8.77 4.99
C SER A 6 -25.17 7.92 4.85
N LYS A 7 -25.60 7.85 4.94
CA LYS A 7 -25.70 7.17 4.75
C LYS A 7 -25.50 6.25 4.93
N PHE A 8 -25.43 6.27 5.49
CA PHE A 8 -25.00 5.51 5.75
C PHE A 8 -25.18 4.95 6.38
N ALA A 9 -25.52 5.21 6.72
CA ALA A 9 -25.51 4.70 7.35
C ALA A 9 -26.03 4.09 7.67
N ASN A 10 -26.48 4.18 7.87
CA ASN A 10 -26.81 3.64 8.00
C ASN A 10 -27.07 2.89 7.84
N ASN A 11 -27.54 3.04 8.22
CA ASN A 11 -27.55 2.50 7.95
C ASN A 11 -27.22 1.74 7.48
N GLY A 12 -27.64 2.44 7.49
CA GLY A 12 -27.02 1.58 6.55
C GLY A 12 -25.97 0.64 7.04
N THR A 13 -26.20 0.14 8.14
CA THR A 13 -25.23 -0.80 8.70
C THR A 13 -25.44 -2.19 8.11
N LEU A 14 -24.39 -2.76 7.57
CA LEU A 14 -24.42 -4.11 7.04
C LEU A 14 -24.39 -5.13 8.18
N SER A 15 -25.05 -6.28 7.98
CA SER A 15 -24.94 -7.39 8.91
C SER A 15 -23.49 -7.92 8.91
N PRO A 16 -23.08 -8.66 9.95
CA PRO A 16 -21.75 -9.27 9.94
C PRO A 16 -21.49 -10.13 8.71
N GLU A 17 -22.48 -10.89 8.29
CA GLU A 17 -22.37 -11.73 7.09
C GLU A 17 -22.18 -10.90 5.83
N ALA A 18 -22.94 -9.81 5.71
CA ALA A 18 -22.82 -8.95 4.54
C ALA A 18 -21.47 -8.24 4.51
N ARG A 19 -20.99 -7.82 5.68
CA ARG A 19 -19.67 -7.19 5.74
C ARG A 19 -18.56 -8.14 5.37
N LEU A 20 -18.67 -9.39 5.82
CA LEU A 20 -17.67 -10.40 5.47
C LEU A 20 -17.68 -10.69 3.98
N ALA A 21 -18.87 -10.80 3.39
CA ALA A 21 -18.99 -11.04 1.95
C ALA A 21 -18.39 -9.87 1.16
N GLN A 22 -18.64 -8.64 1.61
CA GLN A 22 -18.07 -7.47 0.95
C GLN A 22 -16.56 -7.45 1.05
N LEU A 23 -16.03 -7.78 2.23
CA LEU A 23 -14.59 -7.85 2.43
C LEU A 23 -13.94 -8.90 1.56
N LYS A 24 -14.56 -10.09 1.46
CA LYS A 24 -14.06 -11.15 0.58
C LYS A 24 -14.00 -10.68 -0.87
N TYR A 25 -15.04 -10.00 -1.31
CA TYR A 25 -15.10 -9.47 -2.66
C TYR A 25 -14.00 -8.43 -2.90
N ASP A 26 -13.85 -7.49 -1.97
CA ASP A 26 -12.88 -6.41 -2.11
C ASP A 26 -11.44 -6.95 -2.15
N VAL A 27 -11.14 -7.90 -1.29
CA VAL A 27 -9.80 -8.51 -1.22
C VAL A 27 -9.50 -9.25 -2.50
N LYS A 28 -10.46 -10.01 -3.00
CA LYS A 28 -10.29 -10.75 -4.25
C LYS A 28 -10.11 -9.81 -5.42
N LYS A 29 -10.89 -8.73 -5.45
CA LYS A 29 -10.83 -7.76 -6.53
C LYS A 29 -9.50 -7.00 -6.54
N LYS A 30 -9.01 -6.63 -5.37
CA LYS A 30 -7.77 -5.85 -5.27
C LYS A 30 -6.53 -6.71 -5.47
N TYR A 31 -6.48 -7.86 -4.81
CA TYR A 31 -5.23 -8.62 -4.69
C TYR A 31 -5.30 -10.01 -5.32
N GLY A 32 -6.49 -10.49 -5.66
CA GLY A 32 -6.62 -11.87 -6.12
C GLY A 32 -6.45 -12.89 -5.01
N LEU A 33 -6.65 -12.48 -3.76
CA LEU A 33 -6.39 -13.31 -2.60
C LEU A 33 -7.67 -13.58 -1.81
N THR A 34 -7.61 -14.61 -0.96
CA THR A 34 -8.64 -14.85 0.03
C THR A 34 -8.31 -14.07 1.30
N ILE A 35 -9.30 -13.92 2.19
CA ILE A 35 -9.09 -13.24 3.46
C ILE A 35 -8.03 -13.96 4.27
N GLU A 36 -8.04 -15.30 4.27
CA GLU A 36 -7.07 -16.10 5.01
C GLU A 36 -5.66 -15.84 4.50
N GLN A 37 -5.49 -15.76 3.19
CA GLN A 37 -4.19 -15.44 2.61
C GLN A 37 -3.72 -14.05 3.01
N VAL A 38 -4.63 -13.07 3.03
CA VAL A 38 -4.29 -11.72 3.46
C VAL A 38 -3.83 -11.70 4.91
N LYS A 39 -4.54 -12.44 5.79
CA LYS A 39 -4.15 -12.52 7.19
C LYS A 39 -2.77 -13.10 7.37
N GLU A 40 -2.44 -14.16 6.61
CA GLU A 40 -1.12 -14.77 6.69
C GLU A 40 -0.03 -13.84 6.18
N LEU A 41 -0.30 -13.15 5.08
CA LEU A 41 0.67 -12.20 4.54
C LEU A 41 0.95 -11.06 5.51
N ARG A 42 -0.08 -10.58 6.21
CA ARG A 42 0.09 -9.48 7.15
C ARG A 42 0.90 -9.84 8.39
N LYS A 43 1.17 -11.11 8.61
CA LYS A 43 2.06 -11.55 9.69
C LYS A 43 3.52 -11.51 9.28
N MET A 44 3.81 -11.32 8.02
CA MET A 44 5.18 -11.32 7.51
C MET A 44 5.84 -9.96 7.72
N PRO A 45 7.16 -9.91 7.79
CA PRO A 45 7.85 -8.63 7.90
C PRO A 45 7.81 -7.85 6.59
N CYS A 46 8.03 -6.54 6.69
CA CYS A 46 8.12 -5.69 5.50
C CYS A 46 9.24 -6.18 4.59
N GLU A 47 8.96 -6.32 3.32
CA GLU A 47 9.95 -6.85 2.37
C GLU A 47 11.02 -5.84 2.01
N ILE A 48 10.86 -4.57 2.39
CA ILE A 48 11.88 -3.56 2.15
C ILE A 48 12.74 -3.32 3.39
N CYS A 49 12.11 -2.97 4.51
CA CYS A 49 12.87 -2.60 5.70
C CYS A 49 12.96 -3.73 6.74
N GLY A 50 12.24 -4.82 6.56
CA GLY A 50 12.29 -5.96 7.45
C GLY A 50 11.53 -5.80 8.76
N ALA A 51 10.87 -4.68 8.97
CA ALA A 51 10.18 -4.42 10.23
C ALA A 51 8.82 -5.11 10.27
N PHE A 52 8.39 -5.45 11.49
CA PHE A 52 7.02 -5.87 11.75
C PHE A 52 6.27 -4.65 12.26
N ALA A 53 5.18 -4.30 11.63
CA ALA A 53 4.38 -3.16 12.02
C ALA A 53 2.96 -3.60 12.32
N LYS A 54 2.26 -2.80 13.12
CA LYS A 54 0.85 -3.06 13.39
C LYS A 54 0.04 -3.09 12.11
N LYS A 55 0.36 -2.19 11.20
CA LYS A 55 -0.37 -2.08 9.95
C LYS A 55 0.56 -2.46 8.82
N MET A 56 0.35 -3.65 8.29
CA MET A 56 1.08 -4.12 7.12
C MET A 56 0.18 -3.96 5.91
N CYS A 57 0.76 -3.50 4.83
CA CYS A 57 0.04 -3.24 3.59
C CYS A 57 0.39 -4.31 2.57
N ILE A 58 -0.62 -4.79 1.87
CA ILE A 58 -0.40 -5.68 0.75
C ILE A 58 -0.24 -4.80 -0.48
N ASP A 59 0.96 -4.79 -1.03
CA ASP A 59 1.27 -3.95 -2.17
C ASP A 59 0.76 -4.58 -3.46
N HIS A 60 0.08 -3.78 -4.29
CA HIS A 60 -0.37 -4.24 -5.58
C HIS A 60 -0.20 -3.11 -6.58
N LYS A 61 0.19 -3.48 -7.78
CA LYS A 61 0.37 -2.52 -8.87
C LYS A 61 -0.67 -2.76 -9.96
N ILE A 62 -1.03 -4.01 -10.16
CA ILE A 62 -2.00 -4.41 -11.16
C ILE A 62 -3.20 -5.00 -10.42
N PRO A 63 -4.45 -4.60 -10.76
CA PRO A 63 -5.62 -5.16 -10.09
C PRO A 63 -5.64 -6.68 -10.12
N ARG A 64 -6.14 -7.28 -9.06
CA ARG A 64 -6.27 -8.72 -8.87
C ARG A 64 -4.94 -9.45 -8.71
N THR A 65 -3.87 -8.71 -8.44
CA THR A 65 -2.57 -9.29 -8.14
C THR A 65 -2.02 -8.63 -6.89
N TYR A 66 -0.98 -9.22 -6.33
CA TYR A 66 -0.22 -8.54 -5.29
C TYR A 66 1.27 -8.71 -5.58
N ARG A 67 2.06 -7.77 -5.10
CA ARG A 67 3.50 -7.77 -5.34
C ARG A 67 4.28 -8.19 -4.11
N GLY A 68 3.78 -7.86 -2.95
CA GLY A 68 4.43 -8.21 -1.70
C GLY A 68 3.77 -7.53 -0.52
N VAL A 69 4.43 -7.61 0.63
CA VAL A 69 3.93 -7.04 1.88
C VAL A 69 4.90 -5.97 2.36
N LEU A 70 4.39 -4.79 2.66
CA LEU A 70 5.20 -3.66 3.11
C LEU A 70 4.55 -3.04 4.34
N CYS A 71 5.38 -2.46 5.21
CA CYS A 71 4.83 -1.61 6.25
C CYS A 71 4.28 -0.34 5.59
N GLN A 72 3.42 0.37 6.32
CA GLN A 72 2.76 1.54 5.74
C GLN A 72 3.77 2.58 5.26
N GLN A 73 4.82 2.81 6.03
CA GLN A 73 5.84 3.80 5.66
C GLN A 73 6.53 3.43 4.35
N CYS A 74 6.95 2.18 4.22
CA CYS A 74 7.60 1.74 2.99
C CYS A 74 6.66 1.77 1.80
N ASN A 75 5.40 1.41 2.02
CA ASN A 75 4.41 1.45 0.96
C ASN A 75 4.22 2.87 0.42
N VAL A 76 4.15 3.86 1.32
CA VAL A 76 4.03 5.27 0.93
C VAL A 76 5.29 5.74 0.22
N ARG A 77 6.45 5.40 0.78
CA ARG A 77 7.73 5.80 0.21
C ARG A 77 7.96 5.19 -1.17
N LEU A 78 7.55 3.95 -1.34
CA LEU A 78 7.67 3.29 -2.63
C LEU A 78 6.81 4.00 -3.69
N GLY A 79 5.61 4.42 -3.33
CA GLY A 79 4.77 5.18 -4.24
C GLY A 79 5.44 6.46 -4.71
N TRP A 80 6.08 7.16 -3.78
CA TRP A 80 6.83 8.37 -4.11
C TRP A 80 8.01 8.05 -5.02
N LEU A 81 8.76 7.01 -4.67
CA LEU A 81 9.93 6.61 -5.47
C LEU A 81 9.53 6.20 -6.88
N GLU A 82 8.46 5.45 -7.02
CA GLU A 82 8.01 5.02 -8.34
C GLU A 82 7.62 6.20 -9.22
N ARG A 83 7.08 7.26 -8.61
CA ARG A 83 6.72 8.46 -9.34
C ARG A 83 7.94 9.25 -9.80
N TYR A 84 8.97 9.29 -8.98
CA TYR A 84 10.15 10.13 -9.22
C TYR A 84 11.42 9.33 -9.44
N CYS A 85 11.30 8.07 -9.82
CA CYS A 85 12.45 7.16 -9.89
C CYS A 85 13.59 7.72 -10.71
N ASP A 86 13.30 8.16 -11.92
CA ASP A 86 14.36 8.67 -12.80
C ASP A 86 15.01 9.93 -12.23
N THR A 87 14.20 10.81 -11.67
CA THR A 87 14.70 12.04 -11.07
C THR A 87 15.58 11.76 -9.86
N VAL A 88 15.15 10.79 -9.03
CA VAL A 88 15.92 10.42 -7.85
C VAL A 88 17.26 9.81 -8.25
N LEU A 89 17.26 8.93 -9.22
CA LEU A 89 18.50 8.32 -9.69
C LEU A 89 19.46 9.35 -10.26
N GLU A 90 18.94 10.26 -11.06
CA GLU A 90 19.74 11.33 -11.61
C GLU A 90 20.35 12.20 -10.51
N TYR A 91 19.52 12.56 -9.53
CA TYR A 91 19.98 13.36 -8.41
C TYR A 91 21.06 12.64 -7.62
N LYS A 92 20.86 11.34 -7.38
CA LYS A 92 21.79 10.52 -6.62
C LYS A 92 23.18 10.48 -7.29
N GLU A 93 23.21 10.47 -8.61
CA GLU A 93 24.46 10.41 -9.35
C GLU A 93 25.17 11.76 -9.48
N ARG A 94 24.50 12.81 -9.04
CA ARG A 94 25.07 14.15 -9.10
C ARG A 94 26.23 14.30 -8.13
N GLY A 95 27.31 14.93 -8.58
CA GLY A 95 28.39 15.29 -7.68
C GLY A 95 28.01 16.52 -6.85
N PRO A 96 28.87 16.90 -5.90
CA PRO A 96 28.63 18.13 -5.13
C PRO A 96 28.65 19.36 -6.03
N LYS A 97 27.68 20.24 -5.83
CA LYS A 97 27.55 21.42 -6.67
C LYS A 97 28.72 22.38 -6.54
N ASN A 98 29.33 22.42 -5.37
CA ASN A 98 30.43 23.33 -5.11
C ASN A 98 31.79 22.69 -5.19
N ALA A 99 31.88 21.51 -5.76
CA ALA A 99 33.14 20.75 -5.81
C ALA A 99 33.88 20.94 -7.11
N THR A 100 33.37 21.72 -7.96
CA THR A 100 34.04 21.92 -9.22
C THR A 100 35.27 22.71 -9.06
N SER A 101 35.89 22.59 -9.67
CA SER A 101 36.56 23.36 -9.67
C SER A 101 37.67 23.41 -9.21
N GLU A 102 37.23 23.13 -8.80
CA GLU A 102 37.81 23.36 -8.50
C GLU A 102 38.56 23.24 -8.06
N ILE A 103 38.45 23.06 -7.86
CA ILE A 103 39.12 23.24 -7.41
C ILE A 103 40.03 23.11 -7.63
#